data_4340676935cf909b0c8e5aead31ad21d
#
_entry.id   4340676935cf909b0c8e5aead31ad21d
#
_cell.length_a   1.000
_cell.length_b   1.000
_cell.length_c   1.000
_cell.angle_alpha   90.00
_cell.angle_beta   90.00
_cell.angle_gamma   90.00
#
_symmetry.space_group_name_H-M   'P 1'
#
loop_
_entity.id
_entity.type
_entity.pdbx_description
1 polymer ?
#
loop_
_entity_poly.entity_id
_entity_poly.type
_entity_poly.pdbx_seq_one_letter_code
_entity_poly.pdbx_strand_id
1 'polypeptide(L)'
;MLDSVVYFLKNSFNCCMANKKHTVMFILLIFLFAFIFGLLDGIYAAIAIVIYIVLYNSYGMQLTREVINGREELPKFNFKDIKLGIWATIIFAIYIVIQTLFLAAISFLFDFPRFEIEEFVFNFQETFHLIYNHNPISSLLFFALSIVILYITVFFLEIALAQLADGGSLRNSFNLKLLKEYIEKIGWYNYAKDYTIVLIILMILTLLEFAPIFNDVLSIFSYILIFIVEFCAIGLIFRKTKT
;
A
#
# COMPACT_ATOMS: atom_id res chain seq x y z
N MET A 1 -10.14 1.41 -20.18
CA MET A 1 -9.96 1.89 -18.81
C MET A 1 -11.10 1.41 -17.89
N LEU A 2 -12.38 1.67 -18.24
CA LEU A 2 -13.53 1.24 -17.43
C LEU A 2 -13.54 -0.29 -17.21
N ASP A 3 -13.31 -1.08 -18.25
CA ASP A 3 -13.26 -2.55 -18.16
C ASP A 3 -12.17 -3.05 -17.20
N SER A 4 -11.02 -2.37 -17.13
CA SER A 4 -9.95 -2.73 -16.20
C SER A 4 -10.32 -2.37 -14.75
N VAL A 5 -10.98 -1.23 -14.52
CA VAL A 5 -11.52 -0.87 -13.19
C VAL A 5 -12.51 -1.92 -12.71
N VAL A 6 -13.49 -2.27 -13.58
CA VAL A 6 -14.50 -3.28 -13.29
C VAL A 6 -13.83 -4.63 -13.02
N TYR A 7 -12.79 -4.99 -13.79
CA TYR A 7 -12.04 -6.23 -13.61
C TYR A 7 -11.42 -6.31 -12.21
N PHE A 8 -10.66 -5.29 -11.77
CA PHE A 8 -10.02 -5.29 -10.45
C PHE A 8 -11.05 -5.29 -9.31
N LEU A 9 -12.07 -4.44 -9.37
CA LEU A 9 -13.12 -4.39 -8.35
C LEU A 9 -13.91 -5.68 -8.25
N LYS A 10 -14.29 -6.27 -9.39
CA LYS A 10 -15.03 -7.54 -9.44
C LYS A 10 -14.23 -8.68 -8.82
N ASN A 11 -12.94 -8.82 -9.18
CA ASN A 11 -12.10 -9.88 -8.63
C ASN A 11 -11.82 -9.68 -7.15
N SER A 12 -11.57 -8.44 -6.69
CA SER A 12 -11.42 -8.13 -5.27
C SER A 12 -12.70 -8.44 -4.48
N PHE A 13 -13.87 -8.12 -5.04
CA PHE A 13 -15.15 -8.45 -4.43
C PHE A 13 -15.38 -9.97 -4.40
N ASN A 14 -15.05 -10.69 -5.47
CA ASN A 14 -15.14 -12.14 -5.52
C ASN A 14 -14.24 -12.78 -4.44
N CYS A 15 -13.01 -12.28 -4.23
CA CYS A 15 -12.15 -12.74 -3.14
C CYS A 15 -12.83 -12.63 -1.76
N CYS A 16 -13.54 -11.52 -1.50
CA CYS A 16 -14.33 -11.37 -0.27
C CYS A 16 -15.47 -12.37 -0.15
N MET A 17 -16.19 -12.59 -1.23
CA MET A 17 -17.46 -13.35 -1.21
C MET A 17 -17.24 -14.86 -1.31
N ALA A 18 -16.10 -15.31 -1.86
CA ALA A 18 -15.81 -16.72 -2.08
C ALA A 18 -15.76 -17.53 -0.78
N ASN A 19 -15.26 -16.92 0.32
CA ASN A 19 -15.22 -17.59 1.63
C ASN A 19 -15.68 -16.68 2.77
N LYS A 20 -17.01 -16.58 2.92
CA LYS A 20 -17.67 -15.72 3.93
C LYS A 20 -17.13 -15.90 5.34
N LYS A 21 -16.76 -17.13 5.74
CA LYS A 21 -16.22 -17.42 7.07
C LYS A 21 -14.87 -16.72 7.29
N HIS A 22 -13.98 -16.79 6.31
CA HIS A 22 -12.66 -16.12 6.40
C HIS A 22 -12.81 -14.61 6.35
N THR A 23 -13.73 -14.09 5.54
CA THR A 23 -14.06 -12.66 5.50
C THR A 23 -14.54 -12.15 6.85
N VAL A 24 -15.49 -12.85 7.47
CA VAL A 24 -16.00 -12.47 8.80
C VAL A 24 -14.88 -12.54 9.85
N MET A 25 -14.05 -13.58 9.83
CA MET A 25 -12.89 -13.67 10.75
C MET A 25 -11.90 -12.52 10.55
N PHE A 26 -11.62 -12.14 9.31
CA PHE A 26 -10.72 -11.02 9.00
C PHE A 26 -11.28 -9.68 9.50
N ILE A 27 -12.57 -9.43 9.27
CA ILE A 27 -13.30 -8.26 9.78
C ILE A 27 -13.22 -8.21 11.31
N LEU A 28 -13.53 -9.31 12.00
CA LEU A 28 -13.47 -9.40 13.47
C LEU A 28 -12.05 -9.14 13.99
N LEU A 29 -11.02 -9.59 13.28
CA LEU A 29 -9.62 -9.37 13.66
C LEU A 29 -9.28 -7.86 13.58
N ILE A 30 -9.71 -7.16 12.53
CA ILE A 30 -9.51 -5.71 12.40
C ILE A 30 -10.21 -4.96 13.52
N PHE A 31 -11.46 -5.29 13.83
CA PHE A 31 -12.19 -4.67 14.95
C PHE A 31 -11.52 -4.91 16.29
N LEU A 32 -11.02 -6.14 16.53
CA LEU A 32 -10.29 -6.48 17.75
C LEU A 32 -9.02 -5.63 17.90
N PHE A 33 -8.26 -5.44 16.81
CA PHE A 33 -7.08 -4.59 16.85
C PHE A 33 -7.43 -3.12 17.08
N ALA A 34 -8.45 -2.60 16.40
CA ALA A 34 -8.91 -1.22 16.61
C ALA A 34 -9.32 -0.99 18.09
N PHE A 35 -10.02 -1.95 18.69
CA PHE A 35 -10.38 -1.92 20.10
C PHE A 35 -9.16 -1.95 21.02
N ILE A 36 -8.19 -2.83 20.75
CA ILE A 36 -6.96 -2.93 21.55
C ILE A 36 -6.16 -1.62 21.47
N PHE A 37 -6.05 -1.00 20.30
CA PHE A 37 -5.36 0.29 20.15
C PHE A 37 -6.01 1.39 20.96
N GLY A 38 -7.34 1.42 21.03
CA GLY A 38 -8.06 2.38 21.88
C GLY A 38 -7.83 2.23 23.39
N LEU A 39 -7.27 1.12 23.81
CA LEU A 39 -6.99 0.82 25.22
C LEU A 39 -5.52 0.97 25.63
N LEU A 40 -4.60 1.13 24.67
CA LEU A 40 -3.16 1.12 24.93
C LEU A 40 -2.58 2.52 24.72
N ASP A 41 -1.68 2.91 25.63
CA ASP A 41 -0.97 4.17 25.57
C ASP A 41 0.56 3.98 25.51
N GLY A 42 1.26 4.99 25.03
CA GLY A 42 2.72 5.09 25.04
C GLY A 42 3.41 3.94 24.32
N ILE A 43 4.40 3.33 24.96
CA ILE A 43 5.23 2.26 24.36
C ILE A 43 4.41 1.00 24.01
N TYR A 44 3.35 0.70 24.74
CA TYR A 44 2.51 -0.47 24.47
C TYR A 44 1.71 -0.28 23.19
N ALA A 45 1.21 0.93 22.94
CA ALA A 45 0.56 1.28 21.67
C ALA A 45 1.54 1.13 20.51
N ALA A 46 2.79 1.62 20.64
CA ALA A 46 3.82 1.48 19.61
C ALA A 46 4.13 0.00 19.28
N ILE A 47 4.28 -0.85 20.31
CA ILE A 47 4.50 -2.28 20.10
C ILE A 47 3.30 -2.93 19.40
N ALA A 48 2.08 -2.61 19.82
CA ALA A 48 0.86 -3.14 19.22
C ALA A 48 0.73 -2.72 17.75
N ILE A 49 1.10 -1.48 17.38
CA ILE A 49 1.14 -1.01 15.99
C ILE A 49 2.10 -1.85 15.15
N VAL A 50 3.32 -2.10 15.65
CA VAL A 50 4.30 -2.93 14.92
C VAL A 50 3.77 -4.34 14.70
N ILE A 51 3.19 -4.96 15.73
CA ILE A 51 2.57 -6.30 15.62
C ILE A 51 1.45 -6.28 14.57
N TYR A 52 0.58 -5.27 14.63
CA TYR A 52 -0.51 -5.10 13.66
C TYR A 52 0.01 -4.99 12.24
N ILE A 53 1.00 -4.14 11.97
CA ILE A 53 1.60 -3.97 10.63
C ILE A 53 2.16 -5.30 10.11
N VAL A 54 2.85 -6.07 10.95
CA VAL A 54 3.39 -7.39 10.57
C VAL A 54 2.26 -8.37 10.24
N LEU A 55 1.19 -8.42 11.04
CA LEU A 55 0.06 -9.30 10.80
C LEU A 55 -0.74 -8.88 9.56
N TYR A 56 -0.95 -7.58 9.37
CA TYR A 56 -1.59 -7.00 8.20
C TYR A 56 -0.84 -7.40 6.92
N ASN A 57 0.47 -7.15 6.88
CA ASN A 57 1.31 -7.53 5.76
C ASN A 57 1.37 -9.06 5.56
N SER A 58 1.40 -9.84 6.65
CA SER A 58 1.39 -11.30 6.56
C SER A 58 0.15 -11.81 5.84
N TYR A 59 -1.02 -11.31 6.24
CA TYR A 59 -2.28 -11.73 5.63
C TYR A 59 -2.42 -11.22 4.20
N GLY A 60 -2.02 -9.97 3.93
CA GLY A 60 -1.99 -9.40 2.59
C GLY A 60 -1.10 -10.21 1.62
N MET A 61 0.09 -10.59 2.07
CA MET A 61 1.01 -11.42 1.28
C MET A 61 0.50 -12.83 1.03
N GLN A 62 -0.24 -13.42 1.99
CA GLN A 62 -0.93 -14.70 1.78
C GLN A 62 -2.00 -14.55 0.71
N LEU A 63 -2.81 -13.48 0.76
CA LEU A 63 -3.82 -13.18 -0.25
C LEU A 63 -3.19 -12.99 -1.63
N THR A 64 -2.14 -12.18 -1.73
CA THR A 64 -1.38 -11.99 -2.98
C THR A 64 -0.89 -13.31 -3.55
N ARG A 65 -0.33 -14.19 -2.71
CA ARG A 65 0.13 -15.53 -3.12
C ARG A 65 -1.00 -16.41 -3.66
N GLU A 66 -2.15 -16.44 -2.99
CA GLU A 66 -3.31 -17.22 -3.45
C GLU A 66 -3.79 -16.70 -4.82
N VAL A 67 -3.89 -15.39 -5.00
CA VAL A 67 -4.29 -14.78 -6.26
C VAL A 67 -3.28 -15.05 -7.38
N ILE A 68 -1.98 -14.99 -7.11
CA ILE A 68 -0.93 -15.37 -8.08
C ILE A 68 -1.10 -16.83 -8.53
N ASN A 69 -1.50 -17.71 -7.62
CA ASN A 69 -1.74 -19.13 -7.89
C ASN A 69 -3.12 -19.43 -8.50
N GLY A 70 -3.91 -18.40 -8.83
CA GLY A 70 -5.21 -18.52 -9.47
C GLY A 70 -6.36 -18.80 -8.52
N ARG A 71 -6.15 -18.73 -7.21
CA ARG A 71 -7.20 -18.86 -6.18
C ARG A 71 -7.68 -17.48 -5.77
N GLU A 72 -8.87 -17.12 -6.19
CA GLU A 72 -9.48 -15.82 -5.89
C GLU A 72 -10.38 -15.93 -4.65
N GLU A 73 -9.78 -16.29 -3.51
CA GLU A 73 -10.47 -16.39 -2.22
C GLU A 73 -9.58 -15.86 -1.09
N LEU A 74 -10.20 -15.38 0.00
CA LEU A 74 -9.46 -14.96 1.19
C LEU A 74 -8.82 -16.18 1.86
N PRO A 75 -7.50 -16.16 2.09
CA PRO A 75 -6.79 -17.28 2.68
C PRO A 75 -7.21 -17.51 4.13
N LYS A 76 -7.06 -18.75 4.59
CA LYS A 76 -7.07 -19.03 6.02
C LYS A 76 -5.79 -18.47 6.63
N PHE A 77 -5.91 -17.61 7.64
CA PHE A 77 -4.75 -17.06 8.32
C PHE A 77 -3.85 -18.19 8.86
N ASN A 78 -2.57 -18.14 8.48
CA ASN A 78 -1.59 -19.13 8.88
C ASN A 78 -0.39 -18.46 9.57
N PHE A 79 -0.18 -18.77 10.85
CA PHE A 79 0.94 -18.24 11.63
C PHE A 79 2.32 -18.61 11.05
N LYS A 80 2.43 -19.68 10.25
CA LYS A 80 3.70 -20.04 9.59
C LYS A 80 4.16 -18.98 8.58
N ASP A 81 3.23 -18.19 8.07
CA ASP A 81 3.52 -17.13 7.11
C ASP A 81 3.83 -15.76 7.76
N ILE A 82 3.91 -15.67 9.11
CA ILE A 82 4.33 -14.44 9.80
C ILE A 82 5.71 -13.98 9.31
N LYS A 83 6.61 -14.90 9.01
CA LYS A 83 7.93 -14.57 8.42
C LYS A 83 7.78 -13.78 7.12
N LEU A 84 6.80 -14.11 6.30
CA LEU A 84 6.51 -13.39 5.06
C LEU A 84 6.05 -11.95 5.36
N GLY A 85 5.19 -11.76 6.38
CA GLY A 85 4.78 -10.44 6.84
C GLY A 85 5.93 -9.60 7.38
N ILE A 86 6.85 -10.21 8.15
CA ILE A 86 8.06 -9.52 8.63
C ILE A 86 8.90 -9.03 7.44
N TRP A 87 9.15 -9.89 6.44
CA TRP A 87 9.91 -9.51 5.26
C TRP A 87 9.22 -8.42 4.44
N ALA A 88 7.90 -8.50 4.26
CA ALA A 88 7.12 -7.46 3.60
C ALA A 88 7.23 -6.12 4.35
N THR A 89 7.10 -6.13 5.68
CA THR A 89 7.26 -4.93 6.51
C THR A 89 8.65 -4.30 6.38
N ILE A 90 9.71 -5.12 6.32
CA ILE A 90 11.08 -4.65 6.10
C ILE A 90 11.22 -4.02 4.71
N ILE A 91 10.64 -4.64 3.67
CA ILE A 91 10.64 -4.07 2.31
C ILE A 91 9.94 -2.71 2.31
N PHE A 92 8.73 -2.62 2.85
CA PHE A 92 8.01 -1.36 2.99
C PHE A 92 8.86 -0.28 3.70
N ALA A 93 9.44 -0.62 4.85
CA ALA A 93 10.26 0.32 5.61
C ALA A 93 11.46 0.84 4.81
N ILE A 94 12.17 -0.04 4.09
CA ILE A 94 13.31 0.36 3.26
C ILE A 94 12.89 1.25 2.10
N TYR A 95 11.78 0.93 1.39
CA TYR A 95 11.28 1.76 0.31
C TYR A 95 10.81 3.13 0.80
N ILE A 96 10.16 3.21 1.99
CA ILE A 96 9.79 4.48 2.63
C ILE A 96 11.04 5.29 2.97
N VAL A 97 12.08 4.67 3.55
CA VAL A 97 13.35 5.37 3.85
C VAL A 97 13.98 5.92 2.57
N ILE A 98 14.05 5.14 1.50
CA ILE A 98 14.57 5.58 0.21
C ILE A 98 13.75 6.78 -0.31
N GLN A 99 12.44 6.69 -0.28
CA GLN A 99 11.53 7.77 -0.69
C GLN A 99 11.78 9.04 0.14
N THR A 100 11.85 8.91 1.47
CA THR A 100 12.10 10.04 2.37
C THR A 100 13.44 10.71 2.09
N LEU A 101 14.50 9.94 1.81
CA LEU A 101 15.81 10.48 1.43
C LEU A 101 15.74 11.26 0.11
N PHE A 102 15.00 10.78 -0.89
CA PHE A 102 14.81 11.52 -2.14
C PHE A 102 14.02 12.81 -1.92
N LEU A 103 12.96 12.78 -1.12
CA LEU A 103 12.16 13.97 -0.78
C LEU A 103 13.00 14.99 0.01
N ALA A 104 13.82 14.55 0.95
CA ALA A 104 14.73 15.41 1.70
C ALA A 104 15.79 16.04 0.78
N ALA A 105 16.34 15.30 -0.16
CA ALA A 105 17.30 15.84 -1.14
C ALA A 105 16.66 16.91 -2.04
N ILE A 106 15.42 16.69 -2.50
CA ILE A 106 14.68 17.68 -3.29
C ILE A 106 14.34 18.91 -2.47
N SER A 107 13.87 18.75 -1.24
CA SER A 107 13.57 19.86 -0.34
C SER A 107 14.81 20.74 -0.12
N PHE A 108 15.98 20.14 0.02
CA PHE A 108 17.24 20.86 0.11
C PHE A 108 17.59 21.61 -1.19
N LEU A 109 17.34 21.02 -2.37
CA LEU A 109 17.61 21.66 -3.66
C LEU A 109 16.72 22.88 -3.93
N PHE A 110 15.50 22.89 -3.39
CA PHE A 110 14.56 24.00 -3.54
C PHE A 110 14.63 25.03 -2.41
N ASP A 111 15.60 24.87 -1.48
CA ASP A 111 15.81 25.79 -0.33
C ASP A 111 14.53 25.96 0.52
N PHE A 112 13.77 24.87 0.67
CA PHE A 112 12.61 24.90 1.53
C PHE A 112 13.01 24.96 3.00
N PRO A 113 12.24 25.69 3.83
CA PRO A 113 12.45 25.68 5.28
C PRO A 113 12.41 24.23 5.78
N ARG A 114 13.30 23.90 6.69
CA ARG A 114 13.34 22.58 7.31
C ARG A 114 12.11 22.42 8.18
N PHE A 115 11.15 21.65 7.69
CA PHE A 115 9.98 21.26 8.48
C PHE A 115 10.33 20.05 9.33
N GLU A 116 9.90 20.06 10.57
CA GLU A 116 9.88 18.85 11.37
C GLU A 116 8.84 17.92 10.75
N ILE A 117 9.19 16.63 10.63
CA ILE A 117 8.30 15.61 10.01
C ILE A 117 6.93 15.59 10.70
N GLU A 118 6.90 15.87 12.01
CA GLU A 118 5.68 15.99 12.80
C GLU A 118 4.80 17.15 12.33
N GLU A 119 5.35 18.33 12.08
CA GLU A 119 4.58 19.48 11.57
C GLU A 119 4.00 19.21 10.18
N PHE A 120 4.78 18.55 9.30
CA PHE A 120 4.28 18.20 7.96
C PHE A 120 3.12 17.22 8.00
N VAL A 121 3.15 16.22 8.87
CA VAL A 121 2.12 15.17 8.96
C VAL A 121 0.85 15.68 9.66
N PHE A 122 1.00 16.45 10.75
CA PHE A 122 -0.14 16.87 11.56
C PHE A 122 -0.74 18.22 11.14
N ASN A 123 0.03 19.09 10.49
CA ASN A 123 -0.40 20.41 10.05
C ASN A 123 -0.19 20.63 8.55
N PHE A 124 -0.52 19.62 7.73
CA PHE A 124 -0.31 19.64 6.27
C PHE A 124 -0.83 20.92 5.61
N GLN A 125 -2.00 21.39 6.02
CA GLN A 125 -2.61 22.58 5.42
C GLN A 125 -1.82 23.86 5.72
N GLU A 126 -1.38 24.05 6.95
CA GLU A 126 -0.56 25.20 7.34
C GLU A 126 0.82 25.15 6.69
N THR A 127 1.43 23.98 6.71
CA THR A 127 2.74 23.75 6.07
C THR A 127 2.66 23.99 4.56
N PHE A 128 1.58 23.54 3.91
CA PHE A 128 1.34 23.80 2.49
C PHE A 128 1.24 25.31 2.21
N HIS A 129 0.50 26.06 3.03
CA HIS A 129 0.36 27.52 2.88
C HIS A 129 1.70 28.24 3.10
N LEU A 130 2.49 27.84 4.09
CA LEU A 130 3.81 28.41 4.34
C LEU A 130 4.76 28.20 3.17
N ILE A 131 4.82 26.98 2.64
CA ILE A 131 5.67 26.63 1.49
C ILE A 131 5.19 27.38 0.24
N TYR A 132 3.90 27.39 -0.02
CA TYR A 132 3.33 28.05 -1.19
C TYR A 132 3.55 29.58 -1.20
N ASN A 133 3.38 30.21 -0.05
CA ASN A 133 3.58 31.65 0.11
C ASN A 133 5.05 32.06 0.00
N HIS A 134 6.00 31.17 0.32
CA HIS A 134 7.42 31.47 0.22
C HIS A 134 7.87 31.58 -1.25
N ASN A 135 7.54 30.59 -2.09
CA ASN A 135 7.79 30.62 -3.54
C ASN A 135 6.82 29.68 -4.27
N PRO A 136 5.74 30.19 -4.91
CA PRO A 136 4.73 29.37 -5.55
C PRO A 136 5.26 28.42 -6.63
N ILE A 137 6.22 28.88 -7.43
CA ILE A 137 6.76 28.08 -8.56
C ILE A 137 7.59 26.92 -8.01
N SER A 138 8.49 27.18 -7.06
CA SER A 138 9.32 26.15 -6.43
C SER A 138 8.45 25.13 -5.70
N SER A 139 7.37 25.59 -5.04
CA SER A 139 6.40 24.74 -4.37
C SER A 139 5.69 23.79 -5.32
N LEU A 140 5.18 24.29 -6.44
CA LEU A 140 4.53 23.46 -7.45
C LEU A 140 5.48 22.41 -8.03
N LEU A 141 6.74 22.80 -8.30
CA LEU A 141 7.76 21.87 -8.79
C LEU A 141 8.11 20.81 -7.75
N PHE A 142 8.24 21.19 -6.48
CA PHE A 142 8.47 20.25 -5.38
C PHE A 142 7.34 19.24 -5.27
N PHE A 143 6.08 19.67 -5.27
CA PHE A 143 4.93 18.77 -5.19
C PHE A 143 4.85 17.86 -6.42
N ALA A 144 5.07 18.38 -7.62
CA ALA A 144 5.07 17.57 -8.84
C ALA A 144 6.16 16.49 -8.79
N LEU A 145 7.39 16.83 -8.38
CA LEU A 145 8.48 15.88 -8.23
C LEU A 145 8.20 14.86 -7.12
N SER A 146 7.60 15.31 -6.00
CA SER A 146 7.22 14.41 -4.89
C SER A 146 6.21 13.36 -5.34
N ILE A 147 5.20 13.73 -6.13
CA ILE A 147 4.23 12.80 -6.72
C ILE A 147 4.94 11.80 -7.65
N VAL A 148 5.87 12.25 -8.48
CA VAL A 148 6.63 11.37 -9.39
C VAL A 148 7.48 10.38 -8.60
N ILE A 149 8.17 10.82 -7.55
CA ILE A 149 8.98 9.95 -6.69
C ILE A 149 8.10 8.93 -5.98
N LEU A 150 6.99 9.38 -5.39
CA LEU A 150 6.02 8.50 -4.76
C LEU A 150 5.54 7.43 -5.74
N TYR A 151 5.11 7.85 -6.93
CA TYR A 151 4.65 6.95 -7.99
C TYR A 151 5.70 5.90 -8.35
N ILE A 152 6.96 6.31 -8.61
CA ILE A 152 8.05 5.40 -8.97
C ILE A 152 8.38 4.46 -7.81
N THR A 153 8.42 4.96 -6.58
CA THR A 153 8.75 4.15 -5.40
C THR A 153 7.73 3.06 -5.18
N VAL A 154 6.42 3.39 -5.19
CA VAL A 154 5.36 2.41 -5.00
C VAL A 154 5.26 1.46 -6.20
N PHE A 155 5.52 1.95 -7.42
CA PHE A 155 5.57 1.14 -8.64
C PHE A 155 6.56 -0.03 -8.53
N PHE A 156 7.76 0.20 -7.98
CA PHE A 156 8.73 -0.87 -7.75
C PHE A 156 8.45 -1.67 -6.47
N LEU A 157 7.87 -1.04 -5.46
CA LEU A 157 7.48 -1.70 -4.21
C LEU A 157 6.47 -2.82 -4.46
N GLU A 158 5.43 -2.56 -5.25
CA GLU A 158 4.39 -3.57 -5.51
C GLU A 158 4.93 -4.81 -6.22
N ILE A 159 5.78 -4.63 -7.24
CA ILE A 159 6.38 -5.77 -7.94
C ILE A 159 7.37 -6.53 -7.02
N ALA A 160 8.06 -5.82 -6.10
CA ALA A 160 8.94 -6.42 -5.12
C ALA A 160 8.16 -7.28 -4.09
N LEU A 161 7.00 -6.79 -3.65
CA LEU A 161 6.10 -7.53 -2.76
C LEU A 161 5.49 -8.75 -3.46
N ALA A 162 5.05 -8.60 -4.71
CA ALA A 162 4.53 -9.71 -5.50
C ALA A 162 5.58 -10.83 -5.68
N GLN A 163 6.83 -10.46 -5.99
CA GLN A 163 7.95 -11.39 -6.10
C GLN A 163 8.21 -12.11 -4.76
N LEU A 164 8.13 -11.41 -3.63
CA LEU A 164 8.25 -12.02 -2.32
C LEU A 164 7.10 -13.00 -2.04
N ALA A 165 5.85 -12.63 -2.37
CA ALA A 165 4.68 -13.48 -2.21
C ALA A 165 4.77 -14.76 -3.03
N ASP A 166 5.35 -14.70 -4.23
CA ASP A 166 5.56 -15.85 -5.13
C ASP A 166 6.70 -16.80 -4.67
N GLY A 167 7.22 -16.63 -3.48
CA GLY A 167 8.27 -17.47 -2.90
C GLY A 167 9.69 -16.95 -3.13
N GLY A 168 9.83 -15.71 -3.56
CA GLY A 168 11.12 -15.06 -3.72
C GLY A 168 11.80 -14.73 -2.37
N SER A 169 13.00 -14.20 -2.45
CA SER A 169 13.79 -13.82 -1.28
C SER A 169 13.77 -12.31 -1.04
N LEU A 170 13.97 -11.91 0.22
CA LEU A 170 14.14 -10.51 0.59
C LEU A 170 15.19 -9.78 -0.29
N ARG A 171 16.32 -10.45 -0.58
CA ARG A 171 17.39 -9.88 -1.42
C ARG A 171 16.91 -9.57 -2.84
N ASN A 172 16.06 -10.43 -3.39
CA ASN A 172 15.52 -10.27 -4.74
C ASN A 172 14.56 -9.07 -4.84
N SER A 173 13.88 -8.72 -3.75
CA SER A 173 12.98 -7.56 -3.69
C SER A 173 13.70 -6.21 -3.85
N PHE A 174 15.02 -6.18 -3.70
CA PHE A 174 15.87 -5.00 -3.95
C PHE A 174 16.71 -5.12 -5.21
N ASN A 175 16.57 -6.21 -5.96
CA ASN A 175 17.28 -6.40 -7.22
C ASN A 175 16.51 -5.76 -8.37
N LEU A 176 16.79 -4.47 -8.64
CA LEU A 176 16.12 -3.71 -9.69
C LEU A 176 16.19 -4.38 -11.08
N LYS A 177 17.26 -5.14 -11.39
CA LYS A 177 17.35 -5.87 -12.65
C LYS A 177 16.29 -6.95 -12.73
N LEU A 178 16.14 -7.74 -11.67
CA LEU A 178 15.11 -8.79 -11.58
C LEU A 178 13.69 -8.20 -11.61
N LEU A 179 13.46 -7.10 -10.90
CA LEU A 179 12.14 -6.43 -10.89
C LEU A 179 11.78 -5.91 -12.29
N LYS A 180 12.74 -5.32 -13.01
CA LYS A 180 12.56 -4.92 -14.42
C LYS A 180 12.25 -6.11 -15.34
N GLU A 181 12.91 -7.24 -15.17
CA GLU A 181 12.63 -8.47 -15.93
C GLU A 181 11.16 -8.94 -15.72
N TYR A 182 10.61 -8.84 -14.51
CA TYR A 182 9.19 -9.13 -14.27
C TYR A 182 8.28 -8.13 -14.97
N ILE A 183 8.60 -6.83 -14.90
CA ILE A 183 7.82 -5.79 -15.57
C ILE A 183 7.86 -5.98 -17.10
N GLU A 184 9.00 -6.37 -17.67
CA GLU A 184 9.16 -6.68 -19.10
C GLU A 184 8.29 -7.86 -19.52
N LYS A 185 8.17 -8.89 -18.69
CA LYS A 185 7.28 -10.04 -18.96
C LYS A 185 5.80 -9.64 -19.01
N ILE A 186 5.37 -8.70 -18.15
CA ILE A 186 4.01 -8.14 -18.18
C ILE A 186 3.84 -7.19 -19.38
N GLY A 187 4.93 -6.53 -19.76
CA GLY A 187 4.98 -5.38 -20.67
C GLY A 187 4.86 -4.07 -19.91
N TRP A 188 5.82 -3.16 -20.08
CA TRP A 188 5.92 -1.88 -19.36
C TRP A 188 4.62 -1.06 -19.42
N TYR A 189 4.03 -0.95 -20.60
CA TYR A 189 2.77 -0.22 -20.78
C TYR A 189 1.61 -0.87 -20.03
N ASN A 190 1.49 -2.20 -20.10
CA ASN A 190 0.41 -2.93 -19.44
C ASN A 190 0.55 -2.82 -17.92
N TYR A 191 1.77 -2.99 -17.39
CA TYR A 191 2.05 -2.87 -15.97
C TYR A 191 1.73 -1.45 -15.48
N ALA A 192 2.27 -0.40 -16.13
CA ALA A 192 2.02 0.97 -15.74
C ALA A 192 0.52 1.34 -15.81
N LYS A 193 -0.18 0.89 -16.86
CA LYS A 193 -1.63 1.12 -17.00
C LYS A 193 -2.41 0.47 -15.85
N ASP A 194 -2.18 -0.81 -15.57
CA ASP A 194 -2.91 -1.55 -14.55
C ASP A 194 -2.62 -1.01 -13.16
N TYR A 195 -1.35 -0.74 -12.87
CA TYR A 195 -0.91 -0.10 -11.63
C TYR A 195 -1.56 1.28 -11.41
N THR A 196 -1.57 2.15 -12.44
CA THR A 196 -2.21 3.46 -12.34
C THR A 196 -3.70 3.34 -12.08
N ILE A 197 -4.38 2.37 -12.70
CA ILE A 197 -5.81 2.11 -12.46
C ILE A 197 -6.04 1.71 -11.01
N VAL A 198 -5.21 0.82 -10.46
CA VAL A 198 -5.30 0.40 -9.05
C VAL A 198 -5.07 1.57 -8.11
N LEU A 199 -4.04 2.40 -8.37
CA LEU A 199 -3.81 3.62 -7.58
C LEU A 199 -5.01 4.57 -7.60
N ILE A 200 -5.65 4.77 -8.74
CA ILE A 200 -6.85 5.62 -8.84
C ILE A 200 -7.99 5.02 -8.01
N ILE A 201 -8.20 3.71 -8.06
CA ILE A 201 -9.22 3.04 -7.25
C ILE A 201 -8.94 3.24 -5.76
N LEU A 202 -7.70 3.00 -5.32
CA LEU A 202 -7.30 3.16 -3.92
C LEU A 202 -7.45 4.62 -3.47
N MET A 203 -7.05 5.58 -4.30
CA MET A 203 -7.23 7.01 -4.02
C MET A 203 -8.71 7.38 -3.87
N ILE A 204 -9.59 6.89 -4.73
CA ILE A 204 -11.03 7.13 -4.61
C ILE A 204 -11.57 6.53 -3.32
N LEU A 205 -11.19 5.30 -2.97
CA LEU A 205 -11.62 4.65 -1.73
C LEU A 205 -11.15 5.43 -0.49
N THR A 206 -9.90 5.92 -0.50
CA THR A 206 -9.35 6.76 0.58
C THR A 206 -10.09 8.11 0.66
N LEU A 207 -10.40 8.74 -0.47
CA LEU A 207 -11.15 10.01 -0.47
C LEU A 207 -12.57 9.85 0.07
N LEU A 208 -13.19 8.69 -0.08
CA LEU A 208 -14.52 8.41 0.51
C LEU A 208 -14.49 8.46 2.04
N GLU A 209 -13.36 8.18 2.70
CA GLU A 209 -13.21 8.27 4.15
C GLU A 209 -13.36 9.71 4.69
N PHE A 210 -12.99 10.71 3.88
CA PHE A 210 -13.14 12.12 4.23
C PHE A 210 -14.54 12.68 4.00
N ALA A 211 -15.47 11.90 3.43
CA ALA A 211 -16.83 12.36 3.21
C ALA A 211 -17.59 12.42 4.56
N PRO A 212 -18.24 13.56 4.90
CA PRO A 212 -18.90 13.76 6.21
C PRO A 212 -20.08 12.82 6.48
N ILE A 213 -20.47 12.05 5.47
CA ILE A 213 -21.55 11.04 5.51
C ILE A 213 -21.04 9.71 6.10
N PHE A 214 -19.71 9.53 6.14
CA PHE A 214 -19.09 8.28 6.58
C PHE A 214 -18.82 8.34 8.10
N ASN A 215 -19.60 7.56 8.86
CA ASN A 215 -19.36 7.33 10.29
C ASN A 215 -18.20 6.33 10.46
N ASP A 216 -17.67 6.17 11.67
CA ASP A 216 -16.57 5.28 12.03
C ASP A 216 -16.73 3.85 11.50
N VAL A 217 -17.97 3.34 11.43
CA VAL A 217 -18.27 1.99 10.90
C VAL A 217 -17.97 1.88 9.40
N LEU A 218 -18.35 2.90 8.62
CA LEU A 218 -18.08 2.92 7.17
C LEU A 218 -16.59 3.09 6.88
N SER A 219 -15.85 3.85 7.70
CA SER A 219 -14.39 3.97 7.59
C SER A 219 -13.70 2.61 7.72
N ILE A 220 -14.12 1.76 8.66
CA ILE A 220 -13.59 0.41 8.83
C ILE A 220 -13.83 -0.44 7.57
N PHE A 221 -15.02 -0.34 6.95
CA PHE A 221 -15.30 -1.03 5.69
C PHE A 221 -14.42 -0.53 4.54
N SER A 222 -14.16 0.77 4.47
CA SER A 222 -13.24 1.34 3.47
C SER A 222 -11.83 0.79 3.64
N TYR A 223 -11.28 0.72 4.85
CA TYR A 223 -9.98 0.10 5.13
C TYR A 223 -9.92 -1.36 4.70
N ILE A 224 -10.97 -2.13 4.95
CA ILE A 224 -11.05 -3.54 4.52
C ILE A 224 -11.04 -3.63 2.99
N LEU A 225 -11.81 -2.77 2.30
CA LEU A 225 -11.86 -2.75 0.84
C LEU A 225 -10.52 -2.33 0.25
N ILE A 226 -9.89 -1.27 0.78
CA ILE A 226 -8.56 -0.81 0.37
C ILE A 226 -7.56 -1.97 0.48
N PHE A 227 -7.50 -2.63 1.64
CA PHE A 227 -6.64 -3.79 1.86
C PHE A 227 -6.83 -4.88 0.80
N ILE A 228 -8.08 -5.28 0.57
CA ILE A 228 -8.37 -6.40 -0.35
C ILE A 228 -8.07 -5.99 -1.80
N VAL A 229 -8.45 -4.77 -2.20
CA VAL A 229 -8.16 -4.27 -3.55
C VAL A 229 -6.66 -4.21 -3.80
N GLU A 230 -5.88 -3.66 -2.86
CA GLU A 230 -4.43 -3.55 -2.96
C GLU A 230 -3.78 -4.93 -3.15
N PHE A 231 -3.95 -5.85 -2.22
CA PHE A 231 -3.25 -7.14 -2.25
C PHE A 231 -3.78 -8.09 -3.34
N CYS A 232 -5.06 -8.05 -3.67
CA CYS A 232 -5.59 -8.77 -4.83
C CYS A 232 -5.03 -8.21 -6.15
N ALA A 233 -4.97 -6.88 -6.30
CA ALA A 233 -4.49 -6.26 -7.53
C ALA A 233 -3.01 -6.57 -7.76
N ILE A 234 -2.16 -6.49 -6.73
CA ILE A 234 -0.75 -6.91 -6.80
C ILE A 234 -0.65 -8.34 -7.33
N GLY A 235 -1.44 -9.27 -6.79
CA GLY A 235 -1.47 -10.66 -7.22
C GLY A 235 -1.94 -10.84 -8.66
N LEU A 236 -3.01 -10.16 -9.06
CA LEU A 236 -3.56 -10.22 -10.42
C LEU A 236 -2.60 -9.70 -11.48
N ILE A 237 -1.93 -8.57 -11.18
CA ILE A 237 -0.94 -7.98 -12.08
C ILE A 237 0.26 -8.91 -12.23
N PHE A 238 0.79 -9.42 -11.12
CA PHE A 238 1.96 -10.31 -11.14
C PHE A 238 1.67 -11.65 -11.81
N ARG A 239 0.45 -12.19 -11.69
CA ARG A 239 0.03 -13.43 -12.37
C ARG A 239 0.27 -13.41 -13.88
N LYS A 240 0.24 -12.21 -14.50
CA LYS A 240 0.56 -12.03 -15.92
C LYS A 240 2.00 -12.37 -16.30
N THR A 241 2.91 -12.48 -15.33
CA THR A 241 4.28 -12.95 -15.59
C THR A 241 4.36 -14.46 -15.84
N LYS A 242 3.27 -15.21 -15.51
CA LYS A 242 3.19 -16.67 -15.59
C LYS A 242 2.37 -17.15 -16.81
N THR A 243 1.70 -16.23 -17.49
CA THR A 243 0.96 -16.48 -18.75
C THR A 243 1.84 -16.13 -19.95
#